data_01bfc0caa9ae2d0a080a0d72c0ae96d8
#
_entry.id   01bfc0caa9ae2d0a080a0d72c0ae96d8
#
_cell.length_a   1.000
_cell.length_b   1.000
_cell.length_c   1.000
_cell.angle_alpha   90.00
_cell.angle_beta   90.00
_cell.angle_gamma   90.00
#
_symmetry.space_group_name_H-M   'P 1'
#
loop_
_entity.id
_entity.type
_entity.pdbx_description
1 polymer ?
#
loop_
_entity_poly.entity_id
_entity_poly.type
_entity_poly.pdbx_seq_one_letter_code
_entity_poly.pdbx_strand_id
1 'polypeptide(L)'
;MSLFPFGHATHPQWQMAAGLVIAQVRAQMTLPGHASQPRLGLLYITDHYANEAADILTHLQQELPLVKDWAGTVGVGVAANNAEYFDEPGMALMLCDVPPAHYRVFSGAQALPADFVAQSALVHADPQTPDLAELIAEMAGRTRSAYLFGGLTASRKQNVQFAWQAPTTASSNSFQATSDASPPNDINAGVLTGGLSGVAWSPDVQILSRVTQGCAPLSKEREITEAEGNVIYQLDGRPALDVLLEDLQVSLSDPQKALPAVRATLVGLTSAGQRAIGRGGSLGADVRVRHIIGLDPARKGIAIAEHVEAGERLAFCQMSLQAAKADLRRICAEIREELEPETLSLETAHALAASEAEAAPHPARRIAGAVYVSCSGRGGPHFGGDSAELQWLRHALGDVPLVGFFASGEIAHHRLYGYTGVLTVFTTPAEVS
;
A
#
# COMPACT_ATOMS: atom_id res chain seq x y z
N MET A 1 -17.37 14.98 -1.56
CA MET A 1 -17.21 13.80 -0.66
C MET A 1 -17.19 14.29 0.77
N SER A 2 -17.95 13.66 1.65
CA SER A 2 -17.90 13.89 3.10
C SER A 2 -16.76 13.09 3.73
N LEU A 3 -16.46 13.30 5.02
CA LEU A 3 -15.50 12.46 5.74
C LEU A 3 -15.97 11.01 5.70
N PHE A 4 -15.03 10.10 5.45
CA PHE A 4 -15.31 8.67 5.38
C PHE A 4 -15.49 8.11 6.79
N PRO A 5 -16.64 7.53 7.15
CA PRO A 5 -16.78 6.79 8.40
C PRO A 5 -15.79 5.62 8.45
N PHE A 6 -15.10 5.46 9.59
CA PHE A 6 -14.17 4.38 9.80
C PHE A 6 -14.31 3.80 11.19
N GLY A 7 -13.89 2.55 11.33
CA GLY A 7 -13.88 1.87 12.62
C GLY A 7 -12.80 0.81 12.66
N HIS A 8 -12.31 0.53 13.85
CA HIS A 8 -11.30 -0.51 14.08
C HIS A 8 -11.46 -1.13 15.45
N ALA A 9 -11.05 -2.37 15.57
CA ALA A 9 -11.08 -3.08 16.85
C ALA A 9 -10.10 -4.26 16.86
N THR A 10 -9.64 -4.59 18.07
CA THR A 10 -8.97 -5.85 18.37
C THR A 10 -9.84 -6.68 19.32
N HIS A 11 -10.00 -7.95 19.05
CA HIS A 11 -10.66 -8.90 19.95
C HIS A 11 -10.36 -10.34 19.48
N PRO A 12 -10.15 -11.33 20.35
CA PRO A 12 -9.94 -12.72 19.93
C PRO A 12 -11.09 -13.33 19.13
N GLN A 13 -12.33 -12.88 19.35
CA GLN A 13 -13.53 -13.30 18.62
C GLN A 13 -13.88 -12.24 17.58
N TRP A 14 -13.85 -12.60 16.29
CA TRP A 14 -14.12 -11.67 15.21
C TRP A 14 -15.51 -11.00 15.27
N GLN A 15 -16.54 -11.72 15.81
CA GLN A 15 -17.89 -11.18 15.96
C GLN A 15 -17.91 -9.95 16.88
N MET A 16 -17.12 -9.99 17.96
CA MET A 16 -17.00 -8.86 18.88
C MET A 16 -16.25 -7.70 18.23
N ALA A 17 -15.16 -7.99 17.51
CA ALA A 17 -14.44 -6.97 16.75
C ALA A 17 -15.35 -6.32 15.70
N ALA A 18 -16.08 -7.12 14.91
CA ALA A 18 -17.03 -6.62 13.91
C ALA A 18 -18.14 -5.76 14.56
N GLY A 19 -18.71 -6.19 15.68
CA GLY A 19 -19.72 -5.42 16.42
C GLY A 19 -19.21 -4.04 16.86
N LEU A 20 -17.97 -3.95 17.37
CA LEU A 20 -17.32 -2.71 17.76
C LEU A 20 -17.08 -1.79 16.54
N VAL A 21 -16.58 -2.35 15.44
CA VAL A 21 -16.35 -1.62 14.18
C VAL A 21 -17.66 -1.07 13.61
N ILE A 22 -18.71 -1.90 13.56
CA ILE A 22 -20.04 -1.50 13.09
C ILE A 22 -20.61 -0.36 13.95
N ALA A 23 -20.48 -0.45 15.28
CA ALA A 23 -20.94 0.61 16.17
C ALA A 23 -20.23 1.95 15.90
N GLN A 24 -18.91 1.92 15.67
CA GLN A 24 -18.13 3.12 15.37
C GLN A 24 -18.54 3.77 14.04
N VAL A 25 -18.65 3.00 12.96
CA VAL A 25 -19.03 3.55 11.65
C VAL A 25 -20.48 4.06 11.66
N ARG A 26 -21.42 3.35 12.30
CA ARG A 26 -22.81 3.80 12.45
C ARG A 26 -22.91 5.11 13.23
N ALA A 27 -22.16 5.26 14.32
CA ALA A 27 -22.12 6.49 15.09
C ALA A 27 -21.62 7.65 14.24
N GLN A 28 -20.54 7.47 13.48
CA GLN A 28 -19.97 8.50 12.60
C GLN A 28 -20.93 8.87 11.46
N MET A 29 -21.67 7.91 10.88
CA MET A 29 -22.67 8.18 9.82
C MET A 29 -23.80 9.11 10.27
N THR A 30 -23.98 9.32 11.57
CA THR A 30 -24.96 10.26 12.12
C THR A 30 -24.39 11.66 12.38
N LEU A 31 -23.06 11.82 12.30
CA LEU A 31 -22.39 13.08 12.60
C LEU A 31 -22.39 14.01 11.37
N PRO A 32 -22.55 15.33 11.58
CA PRO A 32 -22.38 16.31 10.52
C PRO A 32 -20.98 16.20 9.89
N GLY A 33 -20.91 16.37 8.57
CA GLY A 33 -19.64 16.32 7.82
C GLY A 33 -19.14 14.91 7.47
N HIS A 34 -19.75 13.84 8.02
CA HIS A 34 -19.48 12.46 7.63
C HIS A 34 -20.48 11.96 6.59
N ALA A 35 -20.03 10.97 5.80
CA ALA A 35 -20.91 10.31 4.85
C ALA A 35 -22.03 9.54 5.56
N SER A 36 -23.27 9.86 5.23
CA SER A 36 -24.46 9.21 5.81
C SER A 36 -24.94 7.99 5.02
N GLN A 37 -24.55 7.88 3.73
CA GLN A 37 -24.97 6.80 2.84
C GLN A 37 -23.82 6.25 1.97
N PRO A 38 -22.69 5.88 2.56
CA PRO A 38 -21.56 5.32 1.82
C PRO A 38 -21.95 3.97 1.20
N ARG A 39 -21.41 3.67 0.01
CA ARG A 39 -21.73 2.46 -0.74
C ARG A 39 -20.59 1.48 -0.90
N LEU A 40 -19.36 1.92 -0.70
CA LEU A 40 -18.14 1.12 -0.82
C LEU A 40 -17.49 0.97 0.55
N GLY A 41 -17.20 -0.27 0.96
CA GLY A 41 -16.43 -0.61 2.15
C GLY A 41 -15.03 -1.09 1.80
N LEU A 42 -14.01 -0.53 2.46
CA LEU A 42 -12.64 -1.05 2.45
C LEU A 42 -12.41 -1.78 3.77
N LEU A 43 -12.23 -3.10 3.68
CA LEU A 43 -12.08 -4.01 4.83
C LEU A 43 -10.68 -4.60 4.90
N TYR A 44 -10.00 -4.38 6.01
CA TYR A 44 -8.72 -5.00 6.31
C TYR A 44 -8.81 -5.81 7.59
N ILE A 45 -8.33 -7.05 7.56
CA ILE A 45 -8.30 -7.95 8.71
C ILE A 45 -6.89 -8.50 8.93
N THR A 46 -6.55 -8.83 10.16
CA THR A 46 -5.31 -9.57 10.39
C THR A 46 -5.49 -11.06 10.04
N ASP A 47 -4.39 -11.74 9.80
CA ASP A 47 -4.37 -13.16 9.46
C ASP A 47 -4.93 -14.07 10.58
N HIS A 48 -5.13 -13.52 11.77
CA HIS A 48 -5.88 -14.20 12.85
C HIS A 48 -7.30 -14.56 12.43
N TYR A 49 -7.93 -13.74 11.61
CA TYR A 49 -9.31 -13.92 11.10
C TYR A 49 -9.39 -14.45 9.67
N ALA A 50 -8.28 -14.85 9.05
CA ALA A 50 -8.25 -15.23 7.64
C ALA A 50 -9.21 -16.38 7.30
N ASN A 51 -9.39 -17.34 8.20
CA ASN A 51 -10.27 -18.49 7.99
C ASN A 51 -11.77 -18.11 8.06
N GLU A 52 -12.10 -17.03 8.76
CA GLU A 52 -13.46 -16.53 8.96
C GLU A 52 -13.83 -15.38 8.01
N ALA A 53 -12.98 -15.09 7.03
CA ALA A 53 -13.15 -13.95 6.12
C ALA A 53 -14.52 -13.90 5.44
N ALA A 54 -15.05 -15.04 5.00
CA ALA A 54 -16.37 -15.14 4.37
C ALA A 54 -17.51 -14.83 5.33
N ASP A 55 -17.43 -15.33 6.57
CA ASP A 55 -18.43 -15.07 7.60
C ASP A 55 -18.41 -13.61 8.02
N ILE A 56 -17.20 -13.01 8.13
CA ILE A 56 -17.02 -11.58 8.44
C ILE A 56 -17.66 -10.72 7.35
N LEU A 57 -17.36 -10.99 6.07
CA LEU A 57 -17.94 -10.21 4.98
C LEU A 57 -19.46 -10.33 4.94
N THR A 58 -19.98 -11.55 5.08
CA THR A 58 -21.43 -11.81 5.12
C THR A 58 -22.09 -11.06 6.27
N HIS A 59 -21.50 -11.08 7.46
CA HIS A 59 -22.01 -10.37 8.64
C HIS A 59 -22.01 -8.84 8.40
N LEU A 60 -20.93 -8.28 7.88
CA LEU A 60 -20.85 -6.85 7.57
C LEU A 60 -21.86 -6.42 6.50
N GLN A 61 -22.09 -7.24 5.47
CA GLN A 61 -23.12 -6.98 4.43
C GLN A 61 -24.54 -6.98 5.02
N GLN A 62 -24.83 -7.84 5.98
CA GLN A 62 -26.12 -7.89 6.68
C GLN A 62 -26.34 -6.68 7.59
N GLU A 63 -25.31 -6.33 8.36
CA GLU A 63 -25.36 -5.24 9.33
C GLU A 63 -25.25 -3.86 8.67
N LEU A 64 -24.59 -3.72 7.53
CA LEU A 64 -24.41 -2.47 6.79
C LEU A 64 -25.06 -2.54 5.40
N PRO A 65 -26.39 -2.67 5.31
CA PRO A 65 -27.08 -2.96 4.04
C PRO A 65 -27.00 -1.83 3.00
N LEU A 66 -26.60 -0.61 3.39
CA LEU A 66 -26.33 0.49 2.47
C LEU A 66 -25.01 0.32 1.72
N VAL A 67 -24.04 -0.37 2.32
CA VAL A 67 -22.73 -0.65 1.71
C VAL A 67 -22.88 -1.85 0.77
N LYS A 68 -22.89 -1.57 -0.52
CA LYS A 68 -23.17 -2.60 -1.56
C LYS A 68 -21.94 -3.24 -2.12
N ASP A 69 -20.82 -2.52 -2.09
CA ASP A 69 -19.58 -2.90 -2.73
C ASP A 69 -18.46 -2.99 -1.70
N TRP A 70 -17.59 -3.98 -1.84
CA TRP A 70 -16.56 -4.30 -0.85
C TRP A 70 -15.24 -4.61 -1.51
N ALA A 71 -14.16 -4.09 -0.96
CA ALA A 71 -12.80 -4.45 -1.33
C ALA A 71 -11.91 -4.50 -0.08
N GLY A 72 -10.78 -5.15 -0.17
CA GLY A 72 -9.84 -5.23 0.95
C GLY A 72 -9.02 -6.51 0.94
N THR A 73 -8.32 -6.77 2.04
CA THR A 73 -7.43 -7.94 2.13
C THR A 73 -7.03 -8.27 3.55
N VAL A 74 -6.36 -9.40 3.69
CA VAL A 74 -5.67 -9.81 4.91
C VAL A 74 -4.26 -9.23 4.97
N GLY A 75 -3.83 -8.81 6.15
CA GLY A 75 -2.44 -8.45 6.47
C GLY A 75 -1.93 -9.18 7.71
N VAL A 76 -0.63 -9.19 7.96
CA VAL A 76 -0.06 -9.63 9.26
C VAL A 76 -0.37 -8.63 10.37
N GLY A 77 -0.79 -7.45 9.98
CA GLY A 77 -1.30 -6.38 10.82
C GLY A 77 -2.20 -5.46 10.01
N VAL A 78 -3.04 -4.69 10.72
CA VAL A 78 -3.89 -3.65 10.14
C VAL A 78 -3.63 -2.31 10.82
N ALA A 79 -3.83 -1.25 10.07
CA ALA A 79 -3.65 0.13 10.50
C ALA A 79 -4.98 0.88 10.47
N ALA A 80 -5.26 1.68 11.48
CA ALA A 80 -6.42 2.55 11.48
C ALA A 80 -6.17 3.80 12.33
N ASN A 81 -6.29 4.97 11.72
CA ASN A 81 -6.05 6.26 12.34
C ASN A 81 -4.70 6.32 13.08
N ASN A 82 -4.68 6.16 14.41
CA ASN A 82 -3.50 6.17 15.25
C ASN A 82 -3.22 4.83 15.94
N ALA A 83 -3.89 3.75 15.53
CA ALA A 83 -3.76 2.42 16.09
C ALA A 83 -3.24 1.43 15.05
N GLU A 84 -2.28 0.62 15.46
CA GLU A 84 -1.71 -0.49 14.72
C GLU A 84 -2.03 -1.77 15.50
N TYR A 85 -2.63 -2.74 14.82
CA TYR A 85 -2.82 -4.09 15.34
C TYR A 85 -1.88 -5.01 14.59
N PHE A 86 -0.71 -5.25 15.15
CA PHE A 86 0.34 -6.05 14.55
C PHE A 86 0.60 -7.30 15.38
N ASP A 87 0.59 -8.47 14.72
CA ASP A 87 0.68 -9.78 15.39
C ASP A 87 -0.45 -10.07 16.39
N GLU A 88 -1.57 -9.40 16.26
CA GLU A 88 -2.76 -9.61 17.10
C GLU A 88 -4.05 -9.62 16.25
N PRO A 89 -5.16 -10.18 16.78
CA PRO A 89 -6.43 -10.14 16.07
C PRO A 89 -6.90 -8.70 15.86
N GLY A 90 -7.11 -8.27 14.63
CA GLY A 90 -7.51 -6.89 14.32
C GLY A 90 -8.37 -6.78 13.08
N MET A 91 -9.24 -5.78 13.09
CA MET A 91 -10.11 -5.42 11.96
C MET A 91 -10.13 -3.91 11.82
N ALA A 92 -10.02 -3.43 10.58
CA ALA A 92 -10.18 -2.03 10.20
C ALA A 92 -11.13 -1.92 9.01
N LEU A 93 -12.08 -0.99 9.08
CA LEU A 93 -13.09 -0.74 8.05
C LEU A 93 -13.20 0.75 7.80
N MET A 94 -13.25 1.14 6.53
CA MET A 94 -13.58 2.49 6.09
C MET A 94 -14.69 2.45 5.05
N LEU A 95 -15.66 3.35 5.19
CA LEU A 95 -16.81 3.46 4.29
C LEU A 95 -16.64 4.69 3.38
N CYS A 96 -16.36 4.47 2.11
CA CYS A 96 -16.02 5.52 1.16
C CYS A 96 -17.26 6.19 0.58
N ASP A 97 -17.30 7.54 0.65
CA ASP A 97 -18.34 8.39 0.08
C ASP A 97 -18.02 8.77 -1.37
N VAL A 98 -18.00 7.76 -2.23
CA VAL A 98 -17.77 7.93 -3.67
C VAL A 98 -18.99 7.44 -4.44
N PRO A 99 -19.52 8.25 -5.38
CA PRO A 99 -20.65 7.82 -6.21
C PRO A 99 -20.33 6.52 -6.98
N PRO A 100 -21.28 5.57 -7.10
CA PRO A 100 -21.05 4.31 -7.80
C PRO A 100 -20.65 4.44 -9.27
N ALA A 101 -20.91 5.59 -9.90
CA ALA A 101 -20.46 5.86 -11.26
C ALA A 101 -18.93 6.04 -11.35
N HIS A 102 -18.27 6.42 -10.26
CA HIS A 102 -16.86 6.81 -10.24
C HIS A 102 -15.90 5.76 -9.71
N TYR A 103 -16.37 4.55 -9.45
CA TYR A 103 -15.50 3.42 -9.12
C TYR A 103 -16.02 2.09 -9.67
N ARG A 104 -15.13 1.10 -9.76
CA ARG A 104 -15.45 -0.30 -10.02
C ARG A 104 -14.60 -1.19 -9.13
N VAL A 105 -15.24 -2.14 -8.48
CA VAL A 105 -14.53 -3.25 -7.83
C VAL A 105 -14.18 -4.26 -8.91
N PHE A 106 -12.97 -4.77 -8.89
CA PHE A 106 -12.50 -5.77 -9.86
C PHE A 106 -11.78 -6.92 -9.16
N SER A 107 -11.71 -8.05 -9.85
CA SER A 107 -10.96 -9.24 -9.44
C SER A 107 -10.64 -10.11 -10.65
N GLY A 108 -9.89 -11.20 -10.44
CA GLY A 108 -9.68 -12.20 -11.49
C GLY A 108 -10.98 -12.84 -12.01
N ALA A 109 -12.03 -12.87 -11.16
CA ALA A 109 -13.36 -13.37 -11.56
C ALA A 109 -14.26 -12.27 -12.17
N GLN A 110 -13.98 -11.00 -11.90
CA GLN A 110 -14.75 -9.84 -12.36
C GLN A 110 -13.80 -8.76 -12.90
N ALA A 111 -13.50 -8.83 -14.17
CA ALA A 111 -12.63 -7.86 -14.83
C ALA A 111 -13.27 -6.47 -14.89
N LEU A 112 -12.43 -5.43 -15.00
CA LEU A 112 -12.91 -4.07 -15.26
C LEU A 112 -13.68 -4.03 -16.59
N PRO A 113 -14.89 -3.41 -16.61
CA PRO A 113 -15.62 -3.18 -17.84
C PRO A 113 -14.81 -2.33 -18.82
N ALA A 114 -14.87 -2.67 -20.11
CA ALA A 114 -14.11 -1.98 -21.14
C ALA A 114 -14.49 -0.48 -21.33
N ASP A 115 -15.71 -0.13 -20.95
CA ASP A 115 -16.27 1.23 -20.99
C ASP A 115 -15.95 2.06 -19.74
N PHE A 116 -15.42 1.44 -18.68
CA PHE A 116 -15.02 2.17 -17.48
C PHE A 116 -13.62 2.76 -17.64
N VAL A 117 -13.57 4.09 -17.61
CA VAL A 117 -12.30 4.83 -17.69
C VAL A 117 -11.70 4.93 -16.29
N ALA A 118 -10.72 4.07 -16.01
CA ALA A 118 -9.96 4.11 -14.76
C ALA A 118 -8.85 5.17 -14.84
N GLN A 119 -8.75 6.04 -13.82
CA GLN A 119 -7.62 6.96 -13.64
C GLN A 119 -6.49 6.28 -12.87
N SER A 120 -6.82 5.63 -11.76
CA SER A 120 -5.91 4.89 -10.88
C SER A 120 -6.64 3.70 -10.26
N ALA A 121 -5.92 2.81 -9.58
CA ALA A 121 -6.56 1.72 -8.86
C ALA A 121 -5.83 1.37 -7.55
N LEU A 122 -6.64 1.06 -6.50
CA LEU A 122 -6.20 0.32 -5.32
C LEU A 122 -6.12 -1.15 -5.69
N VAL A 123 -5.01 -1.79 -5.42
CA VAL A 123 -4.75 -3.19 -5.78
C VAL A 123 -4.33 -3.99 -4.55
N HIS A 124 -4.99 -5.11 -4.35
CA HIS A 124 -4.57 -6.18 -3.47
C HIS A 124 -4.16 -7.37 -4.33
N ALA A 125 -3.05 -8.03 -4.02
CA ALA A 125 -2.56 -9.14 -4.81
C ALA A 125 -2.02 -10.27 -3.93
N ASP A 126 -2.21 -11.51 -4.35
CA ASP A 126 -1.62 -12.65 -3.67
C ASP A 126 -0.15 -12.82 -4.11
N PRO A 127 0.82 -12.82 -3.18
CA PRO A 127 2.23 -12.99 -3.51
C PRO A 127 2.58 -14.32 -4.19
N GLN A 128 1.70 -15.32 -4.11
CA GLN A 128 1.88 -16.62 -4.75
C GLN A 128 1.36 -16.67 -6.20
N THR A 129 0.82 -15.55 -6.69
CA THR A 129 0.32 -15.48 -8.07
C THR A 129 1.48 -15.57 -9.06
N PRO A 130 1.44 -16.50 -10.03
CA PRO A 130 2.43 -16.53 -11.11
C PRO A 130 2.47 -15.21 -11.89
N ASP A 131 3.65 -14.83 -12.37
CA ASP A 131 3.86 -13.65 -13.22
C ASP A 131 3.28 -12.35 -12.64
N LEU A 132 3.31 -12.22 -11.30
CA LEU A 132 2.66 -11.15 -10.56
C LEU A 132 3.14 -9.76 -10.98
N ALA A 133 4.44 -9.59 -11.28
CA ALA A 133 4.99 -8.31 -11.73
C ALA A 133 4.40 -7.88 -13.08
N GLU A 134 4.20 -8.83 -13.98
CA GLU A 134 3.59 -8.60 -15.29
C GLU A 134 2.10 -8.25 -15.15
N LEU A 135 1.37 -8.96 -14.29
CA LEU A 135 -0.03 -8.66 -13.99
C LEU A 135 -0.21 -7.26 -13.38
N ILE A 136 0.69 -6.84 -12.49
CA ILE A 136 0.70 -5.49 -11.92
C ILE A 136 0.94 -4.45 -13.04
N ALA A 137 1.92 -4.69 -13.90
CA ALA A 137 2.22 -3.80 -15.03
C ALA A 137 1.06 -3.74 -16.04
N GLU A 138 0.42 -4.88 -16.35
CA GLU A 138 -0.77 -4.93 -17.20
C GLU A 138 -1.93 -4.13 -16.59
N MET A 139 -2.20 -4.33 -15.29
CA MET A 139 -3.26 -3.59 -14.60
C MET A 139 -2.99 -2.08 -14.58
N ALA A 140 -1.74 -1.66 -14.39
CA ALA A 140 -1.35 -0.26 -14.50
C ALA A 140 -1.63 0.29 -15.90
N GLY A 141 -1.32 -0.47 -16.94
CA GLY A 141 -1.63 -0.12 -18.34
C GLY A 141 -3.13 0.04 -18.65
N ARG A 142 -4.01 -0.50 -17.80
CA ARG A 142 -5.47 -0.30 -17.90
C ARG A 142 -5.94 1.00 -17.23
N THR A 143 -5.08 1.74 -16.57
CA THR A 143 -5.38 3.05 -15.97
C THR A 143 -4.74 4.18 -16.78
N ARG A 144 -5.39 5.34 -16.84
CA ARG A 144 -4.88 6.50 -17.59
C ARG A 144 -3.57 7.06 -17.04
N SER A 145 -3.41 7.04 -15.72
CA SER A 145 -2.21 7.57 -15.08
C SER A 145 -1.08 6.55 -15.00
N ALA A 146 -1.32 5.28 -15.38
CA ALA A 146 -0.46 4.14 -15.11
C ALA A 146 -0.08 4.05 -13.60
N TYR A 147 -0.98 4.51 -12.71
CA TYR A 147 -0.75 4.57 -11.28
C TYR A 147 -1.64 3.59 -10.52
N LEU A 148 -0.99 2.63 -9.89
CA LEU A 148 -1.60 1.75 -8.90
C LEU A 148 -1.08 2.13 -7.52
N PHE A 149 -1.86 1.82 -6.49
CA PHE A 149 -1.44 1.86 -5.09
C PHE A 149 -2.06 0.67 -4.36
N GLY A 150 -1.40 0.19 -3.31
CA GLY A 150 -1.87 -1.00 -2.60
C GLY A 150 -0.73 -1.88 -2.16
N GLY A 151 -0.96 -3.20 -2.11
CA GLY A 151 0.08 -4.13 -1.69
C GLY A 151 -0.31 -5.59 -1.79
N LEU A 152 0.69 -6.42 -1.54
CA LEU A 152 0.54 -7.85 -1.49
C LEU A 152 -0.09 -8.27 -0.17
N THR A 153 -1.00 -9.21 -0.21
CA THR A 153 -1.55 -9.86 0.98
C THR A 153 -0.41 -10.42 1.83
N ALA A 154 -0.58 -10.39 3.13
CA ALA A 154 0.42 -10.92 4.06
C ALA A 154 -0.29 -11.76 5.12
N SER A 155 -0.08 -13.07 5.08
CA SER A 155 -0.73 -14.00 6.01
C SER A 155 0.16 -15.20 6.28
N ARG A 156 0.20 -15.61 7.55
CA ARG A 156 0.79 -16.90 7.98
C ARG A 156 -0.17 -18.07 7.78
N LYS A 157 -1.41 -17.77 7.39
CA LYS A 157 -2.46 -18.75 7.08
C LYS A 157 -2.82 -18.65 5.59
N GLN A 158 -4.06 -18.34 5.28
CA GLN A 158 -4.56 -18.18 3.93
C GLN A 158 -4.48 -16.71 3.48
N ASN A 159 -3.96 -16.48 2.29
CA ASN A 159 -4.03 -15.17 1.64
C ASN A 159 -5.44 -14.98 1.07
N VAL A 160 -6.20 -14.07 1.68
CA VAL A 160 -7.56 -13.76 1.24
C VAL A 160 -7.68 -12.30 0.81
N GLN A 161 -8.53 -12.08 -0.17
CA GLN A 161 -8.88 -10.76 -0.68
C GLN A 161 -10.39 -10.61 -0.66
N PHE A 162 -10.87 -9.41 -0.40
CA PHE A 162 -12.29 -9.05 -0.50
C PHE A 162 -12.52 -8.30 -1.79
N ALA A 163 -13.42 -8.77 -2.63
CA ALA A 163 -13.86 -8.08 -3.84
C ALA A 163 -15.30 -8.50 -4.19
N TRP A 164 -16.22 -7.61 -3.89
CA TRP A 164 -17.64 -7.80 -4.17
C TRP A 164 -18.22 -6.52 -4.74
N GLN A 165 -18.89 -6.61 -5.88
CA GLN A 165 -19.70 -5.52 -6.43
C GLN A 165 -21.12 -6.00 -6.66
N ALA A 166 -22.09 -5.29 -6.10
CA ALA A 166 -23.48 -5.60 -6.30
C ALA A 166 -23.86 -5.49 -7.79
N PRO A 167 -24.66 -6.43 -8.34
CA PRO A 167 -25.12 -6.35 -9.72
C PRO A 167 -25.85 -5.02 -9.98
N THR A 168 -25.45 -4.30 -11.01
CA THR A 168 -26.19 -3.14 -11.48
C THR A 168 -27.42 -3.61 -12.26
N THR A 169 -28.58 -3.09 -11.96
CA THR A 169 -29.89 -3.44 -12.58
C THR A 169 -29.96 -3.23 -14.09
N ALA A 170 -28.91 -2.69 -14.73
CA ALA A 170 -28.81 -2.48 -16.17
C ALA A 170 -28.26 -3.68 -16.97
N SER A 171 -27.81 -4.75 -16.33
CA SER A 171 -27.22 -5.95 -17.01
C SER A 171 -28.16 -7.16 -17.08
N SER A 172 -29.47 -6.96 -17.11
CA SER A 172 -30.43 -8.05 -17.34
C SER A 172 -30.69 -8.33 -18.82
N ASN A 173 -29.65 -8.44 -19.64
CA ASN A 173 -29.76 -9.01 -20.97
C ASN A 173 -28.74 -10.13 -21.17
N SER A 174 -29.29 -11.36 -21.04
CA SER A 174 -28.91 -12.59 -21.73
C SER A 174 -27.46 -13.06 -21.71
N PHE A 175 -27.13 -13.86 -20.69
CA PHE A 175 -26.44 -15.12 -21.00
C PHE A 175 -27.33 -16.27 -20.48
N GLN A 176 -28.06 -16.92 -21.39
CA GLN A 176 -28.60 -18.25 -21.15
C GLN A 176 -27.38 -19.16 -20.96
N ALA A 177 -27.20 -19.62 -19.73
CA ALA A 177 -26.27 -20.68 -19.43
C ALA A 177 -26.71 -21.94 -20.19
N THR A 178 -25.93 -22.40 -21.14
CA THR A 178 -25.99 -23.77 -21.62
C THR A 178 -25.61 -24.68 -20.47
N SER A 179 -26.57 -25.44 -20.00
CA SER A 179 -26.42 -26.50 -19.01
C SER A 179 -25.43 -27.54 -19.52
N ASP A 180 -24.24 -27.64 -18.96
CA ASP A 180 -23.45 -28.86 -18.74
C ASP A 180 -21.99 -28.51 -18.37
N ALA A 181 -21.83 -27.74 -17.28
CA ALA A 181 -20.58 -27.74 -16.52
C ALA A 181 -20.97 -27.53 -15.06
N SER A 182 -20.66 -28.49 -14.22
CA SER A 182 -20.71 -28.30 -12.76
C SER A 182 -19.99 -27.05 -12.38
N PRO A 183 -20.54 -26.16 -11.53
CA PRO A 183 -19.83 -24.97 -11.11
C PRO A 183 -18.53 -25.37 -10.39
N PRO A 184 -17.41 -24.73 -10.68
CA PRO A 184 -16.22 -24.92 -9.88
C PRO A 184 -16.53 -24.47 -8.46
N ASN A 185 -16.13 -25.28 -7.48
CA ASN A 185 -16.33 -25.18 -6.04
C ASN A 185 -16.36 -23.75 -5.50
N ASP A 186 -17.42 -23.46 -4.72
CA ASP A 186 -17.54 -22.46 -3.64
C ASP A 186 -16.64 -21.22 -3.75
N ILE A 187 -16.91 -20.36 -4.71
CA ILE A 187 -16.57 -18.95 -4.60
C ILE A 187 -17.58 -18.37 -3.61
N ASN A 188 -17.26 -18.39 -2.33
CA ASN A 188 -17.98 -17.60 -1.33
C ASN A 188 -18.03 -16.16 -1.84
N ALA A 189 -19.24 -15.69 -2.17
CA ALA A 189 -19.45 -14.46 -2.90
C ALA A 189 -18.65 -13.29 -2.28
N GLY A 190 -17.53 -12.92 -2.91
CA GLY A 190 -16.73 -11.76 -2.52
C GLY A 190 -15.44 -12.04 -1.74
N VAL A 191 -15.09 -13.28 -1.42
CA VAL A 191 -13.78 -13.65 -0.85
C VAL A 191 -13.00 -14.49 -1.84
N LEU A 192 -11.79 -14.09 -2.14
CA LEU A 192 -10.96 -14.63 -3.21
C LEU A 192 -9.57 -15.01 -2.69
N THR A 193 -8.94 -15.97 -3.36
CA THR A 193 -7.53 -16.35 -3.18
C THR A 193 -6.85 -16.32 -4.54
N GLY A 194 -5.57 -15.94 -4.55
CA GLY A 194 -4.80 -15.80 -5.80
C GLY A 194 -5.17 -14.55 -6.61
N GLY A 195 -4.36 -14.23 -7.61
CA GLY A 195 -4.57 -13.12 -8.54
C GLY A 195 -4.53 -11.73 -7.92
N LEU A 196 -5.18 -10.80 -8.62
CA LEU A 196 -5.35 -9.40 -8.22
C LEU A 196 -6.83 -9.09 -8.00
N SER A 197 -7.09 -8.24 -7.01
CA SER A 197 -8.40 -7.62 -6.80
C SER A 197 -8.24 -6.17 -6.35
N GLY A 198 -9.34 -5.42 -6.33
CA GLY A 198 -9.27 -4.05 -5.82
C GLY A 198 -10.38 -3.16 -6.31
N VAL A 199 -10.10 -1.85 -6.30
CA VAL A 199 -11.02 -0.79 -6.75
C VAL A 199 -10.34 0.12 -7.73
N ALA A 200 -10.91 0.26 -8.92
CA ALA A 200 -10.50 1.26 -9.90
C ALA A 200 -11.35 2.52 -9.75
N TRP A 201 -10.73 3.68 -9.87
CA TRP A 201 -11.31 5.00 -9.68
C TRP A 201 -11.32 5.80 -10.97
N SER A 202 -12.44 6.51 -11.25
CA SER A 202 -12.53 7.41 -12.40
C SER A 202 -11.72 8.70 -12.19
N PRO A 203 -11.48 9.51 -13.23
CA PRO A 203 -10.82 10.82 -13.11
C PRO A 203 -11.51 11.82 -12.18
N ASP A 204 -12.81 11.59 -11.88
CA ASP A 204 -13.60 12.47 -11.02
C ASP A 204 -13.28 12.28 -9.52
N VAL A 205 -12.58 11.19 -9.17
CA VAL A 205 -12.13 10.94 -7.80
C VAL A 205 -10.71 11.50 -7.65
N GLN A 206 -10.57 12.54 -6.84
CA GLN A 206 -9.29 13.18 -6.60
C GLN A 206 -8.50 12.37 -5.57
N ILE A 207 -7.40 11.79 -6.01
CA ILE A 207 -6.52 10.92 -5.21
C ILE A 207 -5.09 11.43 -5.32
N LEU A 208 -4.43 11.58 -4.17
CA LEU A 208 -2.99 11.85 -4.09
C LEU A 208 -2.31 10.67 -3.41
N SER A 209 -1.26 10.17 -3.99
CA SER A 209 -0.51 9.05 -3.42
C SER A 209 0.99 9.33 -3.41
N ARG A 210 1.65 8.90 -2.34
CA ARG A 210 3.11 9.05 -2.16
C ARG A 210 3.70 7.78 -1.58
N VAL A 211 4.92 7.48 -2.02
CA VAL A 211 5.71 6.36 -1.52
C VAL A 211 6.76 6.89 -0.55
N THR A 212 6.86 6.30 0.63
CA THR A 212 7.89 6.59 1.63
C THR A 212 8.93 5.48 1.67
N GLN A 213 10.21 5.86 1.69
CA GLN A 213 11.33 4.94 1.79
C GLN A 213 11.67 4.64 3.25
N GLY A 214 12.14 3.40 3.51
CA GLY A 214 12.52 2.95 4.85
C GLY A 214 14.01 2.66 5.02
N CYS A 215 14.82 2.84 3.97
CA CYS A 215 16.22 2.44 3.94
C CYS A 215 17.17 3.63 3.73
N ALA A 216 18.37 3.53 4.31
CA ALA A 216 19.47 4.46 4.09
C ALA A 216 20.58 3.78 3.29
N PRO A 217 21.25 4.48 2.35
CA PRO A 217 22.39 3.93 1.63
C PRO A 217 23.59 3.70 2.57
N LEU A 218 24.24 2.55 2.39
CA LEU A 218 25.51 2.19 3.04
C LEU A 218 26.72 2.52 2.16
N SER A 219 26.50 2.60 0.86
CA SER A 219 27.55 2.77 -0.13
C SER A 219 27.16 3.82 -1.17
N LYS A 220 28.12 4.25 -1.97
CA LYS A 220 27.85 5.02 -3.18
C LYS A 220 27.09 4.17 -4.20
N GLU A 221 26.34 4.84 -5.07
CA GLU A 221 25.70 4.15 -6.19
C GLU A 221 26.75 3.68 -7.22
N ARG A 222 26.45 2.53 -7.86
CA ARG A 222 27.28 1.93 -8.91
C ARG A 222 26.42 1.43 -10.05
N GLU A 223 27.01 1.34 -11.22
CA GLU A 223 26.38 0.73 -12.39
C GLU A 223 26.59 -0.79 -12.39
N ILE A 224 25.54 -1.54 -12.70
CA ILE A 224 25.61 -2.98 -12.97
C ILE A 224 26.21 -3.13 -14.37
N THR A 225 27.44 -3.61 -14.46
CA THR A 225 28.13 -3.77 -15.75
C THR A 225 28.04 -5.20 -16.29
N GLU A 226 27.72 -6.18 -15.45
CA GLU A 226 27.51 -7.57 -15.85
C GLU A 226 26.48 -8.23 -14.90
N ALA A 227 25.42 -8.82 -15.48
CA ALA A 227 24.39 -9.56 -14.75
C ALA A 227 23.83 -10.69 -15.62
N GLU A 228 23.27 -11.73 -14.98
CA GLU A 228 22.58 -12.84 -15.62
C GLU A 228 21.39 -13.26 -14.73
N GLY A 229 20.18 -13.05 -15.22
CA GLY A 229 18.97 -13.30 -14.45
C GLY A 229 18.88 -12.40 -13.22
N ASN A 230 18.96 -13.00 -12.04
CA ASN A 230 18.95 -12.29 -10.76
C ASN A 230 20.33 -12.21 -10.08
N VAL A 231 21.40 -12.54 -10.80
CA VAL A 231 22.78 -12.54 -10.29
C VAL A 231 23.56 -11.39 -10.90
N ILE A 232 24.12 -10.54 -10.06
CA ILE A 232 25.01 -9.44 -10.43
C ILE A 232 26.45 -9.91 -10.29
N TYR A 233 27.21 -9.87 -11.37
CA TYR A 233 28.60 -10.29 -11.39
C TYR A 233 29.58 -9.13 -11.29
N GLN A 234 29.24 -7.97 -11.89
CA GLN A 234 30.14 -6.81 -11.85
C GLN A 234 29.40 -5.50 -11.57
N LEU A 235 30.06 -4.67 -10.77
CA LEU A 235 29.65 -3.30 -10.43
C LEU A 235 30.80 -2.36 -10.78
N ASP A 236 30.57 -1.38 -11.68
CA ASP A 236 31.62 -0.49 -12.23
C ASP A 236 32.83 -1.29 -12.75
N GLY A 237 32.62 -2.46 -13.38
CA GLY A 237 33.68 -3.35 -13.89
C GLY A 237 34.46 -4.13 -12.83
N ARG A 238 34.05 -4.13 -11.56
CA ARG A 238 34.64 -4.86 -10.45
C ARG A 238 33.74 -6.02 -10.01
N PRO A 239 34.29 -7.16 -9.56
CA PRO A 239 33.46 -8.26 -9.05
C PRO A 239 32.51 -7.81 -7.94
N ALA A 240 31.21 -8.09 -8.10
CA ALA A 240 30.15 -7.56 -7.23
C ALA A 240 30.31 -8.03 -5.77
N LEU A 241 30.70 -9.30 -5.55
CA LEU A 241 30.93 -9.82 -4.21
C LEU A 241 32.12 -9.13 -3.51
N ASP A 242 33.20 -8.87 -4.24
CA ASP A 242 34.37 -8.17 -3.67
C ASP A 242 33.99 -6.75 -3.25
N VAL A 243 33.20 -6.06 -4.09
CA VAL A 243 32.67 -4.71 -3.79
C VAL A 243 31.76 -4.71 -2.56
N LEU A 244 30.84 -5.68 -2.44
CA LEU A 244 29.96 -5.83 -1.28
C LEU A 244 30.77 -6.01 0.01
N LEU A 245 31.72 -6.94 0.01
CA LEU A 245 32.54 -7.25 1.19
C LEU A 245 33.42 -6.07 1.62
N GLU A 246 33.95 -5.32 0.64
CA GLU A 246 34.73 -4.09 0.88
C GLU A 246 33.85 -3.00 1.52
N ASP A 247 32.66 -2.73 0.96
CA ASP A 247 31.75 -1.72 1.50
C ASP A 247 31.26 -2.06 2.92
N LEU A 248 31.07 -3.35 3.20
CA LEU A 248 30.68 -3.83 4.53
C LEU A 248 31.87 -3.98 5.49
N GLN A 249 33.11 -3.86 5.02
CA GLN A 249 34.35 -4.06 5.78
C GLN A 249 34.39 -5.45 6.45
N VAL A 250 33.94 -6.50 5.74
CA VAL A 250 33.92 -7.89 6.20
C VAL A 250 34.64 -8.82 5.22
N SER A 251 35.02 -10.02 5.69
CA SER A 251 35.67 -11.04 4.87
C SER A 251 34.99 -12.38 5.04
N LEU A 252 34.84 -13.14 3.97
CA LEU A 252 34.35 -14.52 4.00
C LEU A 252 35.23 -15.47 4.79
N SER A 253 36.48 -15.07 5.09
CA SER A 253 37.36 -15.84 6.00
C SER A 253 36.88 -15.75 7.48
N ASP A 254 36.02 -14.77 7.81
CA ASP A 254 35.32 -14.66 9.10
C ASP A 254 33.79 -14.76 8.89
N PRO A 255 33.24 -15.97 8.68
CA PRO A 255 31.84 -16.15 8.37
C PRO A 255 30.89 -15.67 9.50
N GLN A 256 31.37 -15.68 10.75
CA GLN A 256 30.55 -15.25 11.89
C GLN A 256 30.22 -13.75 11.84
N LYS A 257 31.10 -12.94 11.25
CA LYS A 257 30.86 -11.51 11.02
C LYS A 257 30.25 -11.24 9.64
N ALA A 258 30.71 -11.92 8.62
CA ALA A 258 30.28 -11.66 7.24
C ALA A 258 28.81 -12.03 7.00
N LEU A 259 28.34 -13.21 7.44
CA LEU A 259 26.98 -13.66 7.15
C LEU A 259 25.90 -12.77 7.77
N PRO A 260 25.97 -12.34 9.03
CA PRO A 260 25.00 -11.39 9.59
C PRO A 260 25.02 -10.04 8.86
N ALA A 261 26.20 -9.51 8.52
CA ALA A 261 26.33 -8.25 7.81
C ALA A 261 25.69 -8.32 6.41
N VAL A 262 25.98 -9.37 5.65
CA VAL A 262 25.36 -9.58 4.32
C VAL A 262 23.85 -9.76 4.42
N ARG A 263 23.37 -10.54 5.40
CA ARG A 263 21.90 -10.74 5.60
C ARG A 263 21.16 -9.45 5.97
N ALA A 264 21.81 -8.54 6.69
CA ALA A 264 21.26 -7.25 7.05
C ALA A 264 21.33 -6.21 5.91
N THR A 265 22.10 -6.52 4.85
CA THR A 265 22.28 -5.62 3.72
C THR A 265 21.25 -5.88 2.65
N LEU A 266 20.69 -4.79 2.15
CA LEU A 266 19.73 -4.74 1.06
C LEU A 266 20.36 -4.05 -0.15
N VAL A 267 19.72 -4.20 -1.29
CA VAL A 267 20.13 -3.56 -2.55
C VAL A 267 19.02 -2.61 -2.99
N GLY A 268 19.33 -1.33 -3.09
CA GLY A 268 18.46 -0.33 -3.71
C GLY A 268 18.76 -0.22 -5.19
N LEU A 269 17.80 -0.54 -6.04
CA LEU A 269 17.90 -0.61 -7.50
C LEU A 269 17.16 0.55 -8.17
N THR A 270 17.72 1.08 -9.25
CA THR A 270 17.04 2.00 -10.17
C THR A 270 17.29 1.59 -11.62
N SER A 271 16.38 2.02 -12.49
CA SER A 271 16.51 1.82 -13.94
C SER A 271 17.73 2.54 -14.50
N ALA A 272 18.20 2.11 -15.66
CA ALA A 272 19.30 2.73 -16.38
C ALA A 272 19.06 4.25 -16.56
N GLY A 273 20.10 5.04 -16.29
CA GLY A 273 20.06 6.52 -16.40
C GLY A 273 19.40 7.24 -15.21
N GLN A 274 18.79 6.54 -14.26
CA GLN A 274 18.27 7.12 -13.03
C GLN A 274 19.28 7.02 -11.89
N ARG A 275 19.16 7.88 -10.87
CA ARG A 275 20.04 7.84 -9.70
C ARG A 275 19.40 7.13 -8.54
N ALA A 276 20.08 6.15 -7.94
CA ALA A 276 19.64 5.47 -6.73
C ALA A 276 19.75 6.39 -5.50
N ILE A 277 20.75 7.26 -5.46
CA ILE A 277 20.97 8.18 -4.36
C ILE A 277 20.67 9.62 -4.82
N GLY A 278 19.73 10.27 -4.16
CA GLY A 278 19.37 11.66 -4.40
C GLY A 278 20.46 12.66 -3.93
N ARG A 279 20.28 13.95 -4.26
CA ARG A 279 21.23 15.02 -3.89
C ARG A 279 21.40 15.14 -2.37
N GLY A 280 20.40 14.77 -1.59
CA GLY A 280 20.44 14.79 -0.10
C GLY A 280 21.13 13.58 0.52
N GLY A 281 21.66 12.64 -0.27
CA GLY A 281 22.30 11.41 0.23
C GLY A 281 21.32 10.32 0.67
N SER A 282 20.01 10.48 0.47
CA SER A 282 18.98 9.48 0.72
C SER A 282 18.64 8.70 -0.55
N LEU A 283 18.03 7.52 -0.40
CA LEU A 283 17.47 6.79 -1.53
C LEU A 283 16.33 7.58 -2.19
N GLY A 284 16.26 7.53 -3.51
CA GLY A 284 15.17 8.15 -4.28
C GLY A 284 13.84 7.44 -4.07
N ALA A 285 12.72 8.13 -4.32
CA ALA A 285 11.37 7.56 -4.17
C ALA A 285 11.11 6.35 -5.08
N ASP A 286 11.78 6.31 -6.24
CA ASP A 286 11.62 5.23 -7.25
C ASP A 286 12.60 4.05 -7.03
N VAL A 287 13.38 4.06 -5.95
CA VAL A 287 14.34 2.99 -5.65
C VAL A 287 13.60 1.76 -5.18
N ARG A 288 13.81 0.65 -5.86
CA ARG A 288 13.31 -0.67 -5.46
C ARG A 288 14.32 -1.34 -4.53
N VAL A 289 13.91 -1.65 -3.32
CA VAL A 289 14.77 -2.32 -2.34
C VAL A 289 14.54 -3.82 -2.38
N ARG A 290 15.63 -4.60 -2.47
CA ARG A 290 15.61 -6.06 -2.57
C ARG A 290 16.60 -6.72 -1.61
N HIS A 291 16.27 -7.93 -1.18
CA HIS A 291 17.17 -8.77 -0.43
C HIS A 291 18.29 -9.34 -1.29
N ILE A 292 19.46 -9.47 -0.69
CA ILE A 292 20.51 -10.39 -1.17
C ILE A 292 20.07 -11.79 -0.73
N ILE A 293 19.78 -12.66 -1.71
CA ILE A 293 19.27 -14.02 -1.47
C ILE A 293 20.34 -15.09 -1.62
N GLY A 294 21.50 -14.74 -2.17
CA GLY A 294 22.61 -15.69 -2.35
C GLY A 294 23.92 -15.01 -2.69
N LEU A 295 24.98 -15.74 -2.50
CA LEU A 295 26.34 -15.37 -2.91
C LEU A 295 26.89 -16.47 -3.82
N ASP A 296 27.58 -16.10 -4.89
CA ASP A 296 28.37 -16.99 -5.76
C ASP A 296 29.85 -16.69 -5.57
N PRO A 297 30.54 -17.40 -4.65
CA PRO A 297 31.97 -17.17 -4.41
C PRO A 297 32.85 -17.56 -5.62
N ALA A 298 32.40 -18.50 -6.46
CA ALA A 298 33.19 -19.00 -7.59
C ALA A 298 33.28 -17.95 -8.73
N ARG A 299 32.15 -17.31 -9.07
CA ARG A 299 32.10 -16.24 -10.07
C ARG A 299 32.10 -14.85 -9.43
N LYS A 300 32.19 -14.75 -8.08
CA LYS A 300 32.20 -13.53 -7.30
C LYS A 300 30.92 -12.67 -7.51
N GLY A 301 29.78 -13.34 -7.65
CA GLY A 301 28.47 -12.74 -7.87
C GLY A 301 27.65 -12.60 -6.59
N ILE A 302 26.63 -11.75 -6.65
CA ILE A 302 25.58 -11.62 -5.64
C ILE A 302 24.21 -11.86 -6.29
N ALA A 303 23.41 -12.75 -5.71
CA ALA A 303 22.03 -12.98 -6.15
C ALA A 303 21.04 -12.16 -5.34
N ILE A 304 20.11 -11.52 -6.00
CA ILE A 304 19.07 -10.69 -5.38
C ILE A 304 17.66 -11.18 -5.72
N ALA A 305 16.66 -10.70 -5.01
CA ALA A 305 15.26 -11.11 -5.17
C ALA A 305 14.55 -10.37 -6.33
N GLU A 306 15.25 -10.08 -7.42
CA GLU A 306 14.70 -9.46 -8.64
C GLU A 306 15.61 -9.74 -9.83
N HIS A 307 15.06 -9.83 -11.03
CA HIS A 307 15.85 -9.86 -12.27
C HIS A 307 16.48 -8.50 -12.51
N VAL A 308 17.71 -8.48 -12.97
CA VAL A 308 18.48 -7.26 -13.23
C VAL A 308 19.16 -7.31 -14.59
N GLU A 309 19.39 -6.14 -15.15
CA GLU A 309 20.05 -5.97 -16.43
C GLU A 309 21.29 -5.06 -16.30
N ALA A 310 22.25 -5.25 -17.18
CA ALA A 310 23.39 -4.34 -17.31
C ALA A 310 22.88 -2.93 -17.68
N GLY A 311 23.49 -1.90 -17.07
CA GLY A 311 23.09 -0.51 -17.20
C GLY A 311 22.16 0.00 -16.09
N GLU A 312 21.51 -0.88 -15.33
CA GLU A 312 20.83 -0.49 -14.10
C GLU A 312 21.83 -0.03 -13.04
N ARG A 313 21.34 0.72 -12.07
CA ARG A 313 22.20 1.23 -10.98
C ARG A 313 21.74 0.68 -9.64
N LEU A 314 22.70 0.44 -8.76
CA LEU A 314 22.43 0.00 -7.39
C LEU A 314 23.23 0.79 -6.35
N ALA A 315 22.70 0.81 -5.13
CA ALA A 315 23.44 1.14 -3.92
C ALA A 315 23.11 0.10 -2.85
N PHE A 316 24.13 -0.36 -2.12
CA PHE A 316 23.86 -1.15 -0.93
C PHE A 316 23.24 -0.27 0.13
N CYS A 317 22.24 -0.78 0.82
CA CYS A 317 21.48 -0.02 1.81
C CYS A 317 21.07 -0.91 3.00
N GLN A 318 20.56 -0.29 4.04
CA GLN A 318 20.01 -0.98 5.21
C GLN A 318 18.75 -0.28 5.69
N MET A 319 17.92 -1.00 6.44
CA MET A 319 16.79 -0.40 7.12
C MET A 319 17.27 0.69 8.08
N SER A 320 16.59 1.83 8.08
CA SER A 320 16.94 2.99 8.90
C SER A 320 15.70 3.70 9.41
N LEU A 321 15.49 3.63 10.72
CA LEU A 321 14.40 4.35 11.38
C LEU A 321 14.45 5.86 11.11
N GLN A 322 15.65 6.45 11.09
CA GLN A 322 15.80 7.89 10.83
C GLN A 322 15.42 8.23 9.39
N ALA A 323 15.87 7.42 8.41
CA ALA A 323 15.49 7.59 7.01
C ALA A 323 13.98 7.44 6.84
N ALA A 324 13.36 6.41 7.44
CA ALA A 324 11.93 6.18 7.38
C ALA A 324 11.12 7.35 7.96
N LYS A 325 11.52 7.88 9.13
CA LYS A 325 10.87 9.05 9.75
C LYS A 325 11.04 10.34 8.93
N ALA A 326 12.22 10.58 8.40
CA ALA A 326 12.49 11.76 7.57
C ALA A 326 11.68 11.73 6.28
N ASP A 327 11.61 10.56 5.65
CA ASP A 327 10.90 10.39 4.40
C ASP A 327 9.37 10.41 4.58
N LEU A 328 8.86 9.87 5.70
CA LEU A 328 7.45 9.98 6.06
C LEU A 328 7.01 11.46 6.23
N ARG A 329 7.85 12.27 6.87
CA ARG A 329 7.61 13.72 6.96
C ARG A 329 7.59 14.39 5.58
N ARG A 330 8.54 14.02 4.71
CA ARG A 330 8.62 14.54 3.34
C ARG A 330 7.31 14.27 2.58
N ILE A 331 6.83 13.02 2.54
CA ILE A 331 5.61 12.70 1.80
C ILE A 331 4.36 13.39 2.37
N CYS A 332 4.28 13.55 3.70
CA CYS A 332 3.19 14.30 4.32
C CYS A 332 3.24 15.79 3.97
N ALA A 333 4.43 16.38 3.95
CA ALA A 333 4.61 17.77 3.54
C ALA A 333 4.24 17.96 2.06
N GLU A 334 4.66 17.07 1.17
CA GLU A 334 4.28 17.10 -0.25
C GLU A 334 2.76 16.96 -0.46
N ILE A 335 2.09 16.08 0.29
CA ILE A 335 0.63 15.97 0.24
C ILE A 335 -0.03 17.27 0.70
N ARG A 336 0.44 17.87 1.80
CA ARG A 336 -0.09 19.15 2.31
C ARG A 336 0.11 20.27 1.29
N GLU A 337 1.30 20.39 0.71
CA GLU A 337 1.62 21.40 -0.31
C GLU A 337 0.70 21.25 -1.54
N GLU A 338 0.42 20.04 -1.99
CA GLU A 338 -0.45 19.79 -3.13
C GLU A 338 -1.95 20.04 -2.82
N LEU A 339 -2.32 20.03 -1.55
CA LEU A 339 -3.65 20.44 -1.10
C LEU A 339 -3.81 21.96 -1.03
N GLU A 340 -2.70 22.71 -1.02
CA GLU A 340 -2.72 24.17 -0.97
C GLU A 340 -3.29 24.77 -2.27
N PRO A 341 -4.12 25.82 -2.20
CA PRO A 341 -4.57 26.51 -3.39
C PRO A 341 -3.41 27.29 -4.03
N GLU A 342 -3.38 27.35 -5.36
CA GLU A 342 -2.37 28.10 -6.12
C GLU A 342 -2.33 29.60 -5.73
N THR A 343 -3.42 30.14 -5.22
CA THR A 343 -3.51 31.52 -4.74
C THR A 343 -4.27 31.57 -3.41
N LEU A 344 -3.57 31.93 -2.35
CA LEU A 344 -4.17 32.26 -1.05
C LEU A 344 -4.59 33.73 -1.02
N SER A 345 -5.83 34.01 -0.54
CA SER A 345 -6.17 35.38 -0.17
C SER A 345 -5.25 35.84 0.99
N LEU A 346 -4.89 37.12 1.02
CA LEU A 346 -4.07 37.68 2.10
C LEU A 346 -4.66 37.40 3.50
N GLU A 347 -5.97 37.38 3.62
CA GLU A 347 -6.69 37.11 4.85
C GLU A 347 -6.53 35.65 5.30
N THR A 348 -6.59 34.70 4.35
CA THR A 348 -6.35 33.28 4.61
C THR A 348 -4.90 33.00 4.93
N ALA A 349 -3.95 33.66 4.24
CA ALA A 349 -2.52 33.53 4.52
C ALA A 349 -2.17 34.04 5.94
N HIS A 350 -2.79 35.14 6.39
CA HIS A 350 -2.63 35.65 7.75
C HIS A 350 -3.23 34.72 8.81
N ALA A 351 -4.40 34.12 8.54
CA ALA A 351 -5.03 33.18 9.46
C ALA A 351 -4.21 31.88 9.61
N LEU A 352 -3.62 31.38 8.50
CA LEU A 352 -2.71 30.23 8.53
C LEU A 352 -1.38 30.54 9.25
N ALA A 353 -0.81 31.73 9.04
CA ALA A 353 0.41 32.13 9.71
C ALA A 353 0.23 32.35 11.23
N ALA A 354 -1.00 32.66 11.68
CA ALA A 354 -1.35 32.78 13.09
C ALA A 354 -1.68 31.44 13.76
N SER A 355 -1.83 30.36 13.00
CA SER A 355 -2.12 29.02 13.50
C SER A 355 -0.80 28.32 13.86
N GLU A 356 -0.58 28.08 15.15
CA GLU A 356 0.58 27.31 15.64
C GLU A 356 0.48 25.79 15.34
N ALA A 357 -0.62 25.32 14.77
CA ALA A 357 -0.85 23.92 14.49
C ALA A 357 -0.29 23.54 13.10
N GLU A 358 0.78 22.74 13.06
CA GLU A 358 1.33 22.16 11.82
C GLU A 358 0.29 21.33 11.03
N ALA A 359 -0.77 20.87 11.72
CA ALA A 359 -1.85 20.06 11.18
C ALA A 359 -3.18 20.80 11.00
N ALA A 360 -3.18 22.14 10.91
CA ALA A 360 -4.40 22.89 10.67
C ALA A 360 -5.03 22.49 9.31
N PRO A 361 -6.38 22.26 9.26
CA PRO A 361 -7.03 21.89 8.01
C PRO A 361 -6.83 22.96 6.94
N HIS A 362 -6.46 22.53 5.73
CA HIS A 362 -6.27 23.49 4.63
C HIS A 362 -7.63 24.00 4.13
N PRO A 363 -7.79 25.33 3.88
CA PRO A 363 -9.09 25.92 3.52
C PRO A 363 -9.57 25.55 2.12
N ALA A 364 -8.73 25.07 1.21
CA ALA A 364 -9.11 24.81 -0.18
C ALA A 364 -9.50 23.35 -0.46
N ARG A 365 -8.87 22.41 0.20
CA ARG A 365 -9.15 20.98 0.04
C ARG A 365 -9.09 20.27 1.38
N ARG A 366 -9.95 19.27 1.54
CA ARG A 366 -9.99 18.42 2.75
C ARG A 366 -9.65 17.00 2.37
N ILE A 367 -8.97 16.29 3.25
CA ILE A 367 -8.79 14.84 3.15
C ILE A 367 -10.08 14.19 3.68
N ALA A 368 -10.79 13.49 2.79
CA ALA A 368 -12.01 12.76 3.13
C ALA A 368 -11.70 11.40 3.80
N GLY A 369 -10.59 10.78 3.42
CA GLY A 369 -10.09 9.53 3.96
C GLY A 369 -8.73 9.18 3.39
N ALA A 370 -8.04 8.23 4.01
CA ALA A 370 -6.72 7.78 3.61
C ALA A 370 -6.60 6.26 3.67
N VAL A 371 -5.82 5.69 2.76
CA VAL A 371 -5.37 4.30 2.80
C VAL A 371 -3.86 4.31 2.98
N TYR A 372 -3.37 3.58 3.99
CA TYR A 372 -1.95 3.41 4.23
C TYR A 372 -1.56 1.95 4.17
N VAL A 373 -0.72 1.61 3.19
CA VAL A 373 -0.15 0.28 3.03
C VAL A 373 1.32 0.35 3.40
N SER A 374 1.71 -0.32 4.47
CA SER A 374 3.07 -0.32 4.99
C SER A 374 3.69 -1.72 4.88
N CYS A 375 4.99 -1.78 4.67
CA CYS A 375 5.70 -3.05 4.67
C CYS A 375 5.57 -3.76 6.03
N SER A 376 5.35 -5.07 6.01
CA SER A 376 5.33 -5.87 7.24
C SER A 376 6.62 -5.76 8.06
N GLY A 377 7.76 -5.50 7.41
CA GLY A 377 9.03 -5.22 8.08
C GLY A 377 9.10 -3.85 8.78
N ARG A 378 8.12 -2.99 8.60
CA ARG A 378 8.00 -1.67 9.26
C ARG A 378 7.03 -1.68 10.45
N GLY A 379 6.17 -2.70 10.56
CA GLY A 379 5.19 -2.83 11.63
C GLY A 379 5.80 -3.12 13.00
N GLY A 380 5.00 -2.99 14.05
CA GLY A 380 5.39 -3.24 15.43
C GLY A 380 6.44 -2.24 15.92
N PRO A 381 7.49 -2.70 16.61
CA PRO A 381 8.45 -1.82 17.28
C PRO A 381 9.43 -1.09 16.35
N HIS A 382 9.35 -1.26 15.01
CA HIS A 382 10.33 -0.69 14.09
C HIS A 382 10.46 0.84 14.23
N PHE A 383 9.35 1.57 14.41
CA PHE A 383 9.35 3.01 14.62
C PHE A 383 9.63 3.46 16.06
N GLY A 384 9.97 2.52 16.95
CA GLY A 384 10.41 2.80 18.32
C GLY A 384 9.28 2.71 19.37
N GLY A 385 8.13 2.19 19.01
CA GLY A 385 6.99 1.94 19.91
C GLY A 385 5.76 1.52 19.14
N ASP A 386 4.77 1.01 19.85
CA ASP A 386 3.51 0.57 19.26
C ASP A 386 2.78 1.73 18.57
N SER A 387 2.31 1.50 17.35
CA SER A 387 1.60 2.48 16.52
C SER A 387 2.38 3.78 16.24
N ALA A 388 3.69 3.79 16.44
CA ALA A 388 4.49 5.01 16.34
C ALA A 388 4.49 5.59 14.92
N GLU A 389 4.47 4.76 13.87
CA GLU A 389 4.39 5.22 12.48
C GLU A 389 3.07 5.97 12.23
N LEU A 390 1.94 5.42 12.69
CA LEU A 390 0.62 6.03 12.53
C LEU A 390 0.48 7.32 13.36
N GLN A 391 1.07 7.38 14.54
CA GLN A 391 1.13 8.60 15.34
C GLN A 391 1.88 9.73 14.62
N TRP A 392 2.97 9.41 13.89
CA TRP A 392 3.68 10.37 13.05
C TRP A 392 2.81 10.85 11.88
N LEU A 393 2.08 9.95 11.21
CA LEU A 393 1.14 10.31 10.14
C LEU A 393 0.06 11.25 10.67
N ARG A 394 -0.57 10.89 11.79
CA ARG A 394 -1.60 11.73 12.43
C ARG A 394 -1.07 13.10 12.82
N HIS A 395 0.14 13.17 13.38
CA HIS A 395 0.76 14.46 13.73
C HIS A 395 0.97 15.34 12.49
N ALA A 396 1.36 14.76 11.36
CA ALA A 396 1.68 15.50 10.15
C ALA A 396 0.45 15.87 9.31
N LEU A 397 -0.59 15.01 9.26
CA LEU A 397 -1.78 15.20 8.41
C LEU A 397 -3.02 15.67 9.18
N GLY A 398 -2.98 15.64 10.52
CA GLY A 398 -4.14 15.85 11.36
C GLY A 398 -4.95 14.56 11.59
N ASP A 399 -6.13 14.73 12.20
CA ASP A 399 -7.03 13.61 12.53
C ASP A 399 -7.90 13.27 11.32
N VAL A 400 -7.30 12.55 10.35
CA VAL A 400 -7.99 12.11 9.12
C VAL A 400 -8.43 10.66 9.23
N PRO A 401 -9.60 10.27 8.67
CA PRO A 401 -9.99 8.87 8.56
C PRO A 401 -8.90 8.09 7.81
N LEU A 402 -8.30 7.09 8.45
CA LEU A 402 -7.24 6.28 7.86
C LEU A 402 -7.46 4.82 8.17
N VAL A 403 -7.35 3.96 7.16
CA VAL A 403 -7.26 2.50 7.30
C VAL A 403 -6.17 1.97 6.40
N GLY A 404 -5.71 0.75 6.68
CA GLY A 404 -4.73 0.09 5.85
C GLY A 404 -4.27 -1.24 6.43
N PHE A 405 -3.19 -1.77 5.87
CA PHE A 405 -2.65 -3.06 6.29
C PHE A 405 -1.13 -3.13 6.11
N PHE A 406 -0.52 -4.08 6.81
CA PHE A 406 0.89 -4.40 6.67
C PHE A 406 1.05 -5.51 5.64
N ALA A 407 1.67 -5.12 4.51
CA ALA A 407 1.81 -5.90 3.29
C ALA A 407 3.12 -6.71 3.25
N SER A 408 3.16 -7.78 2.48
CA SER A 408 4.41 -8.50 2.15
C SER A 408 5.20 -7.87 0.99
N GLY A 409 4.70 -6.75 0.45
CA GLY A 409 5.28 -5.90 -0.57
C GLY A 409 4.28 -4.83 -0.96
N GLU A 410 4.75 -3.62 -1.18
CA GLU A 410 3.89 -2.46 -1.50
C GLU A 410 3.81 -2.28 -3.01
N ILE A 411 2.60 -1.99 -3.51
CA ILE A 411 2.36 -1.68 -4.92
C ILE A 411 2.22 -0.17 -5.04
N ALA A 412 3.06 0.43 -5.88
CA ALA A 412 2.94 1.82 -6.29
C ALA A 412 3.34 1.98 -7.76
N HIS A 413 2.71 2.91 -8.48
CA HIS A 413 2.85 3.03 -9.93
C HIS A 413 2.53 1.70 -10.62
N HIS A 414 3.47 1.14 -11.34
CA HIS A 414 3.36 -0.16 -12.03
C HIS A 414 4.35 -1.20 -11.47
N ARG A 415 4.79 -1.03 -10.20
CA ARG A 415 5.91 -1.81 -9.62
C ARG A 415 5.62 -2.26 -8.20
N LEU A 416 6.35 -3.30 -7.83
CA LEU A 416 6.39 -3.80 -6.46
C LEU A 416 7.59 -3.19 -5.73
N TYR A 417 7.34 -2.69 -4.52
CA TYR A 417 8.33 -2.12 -3.62
C TYR A 417 8.48 -3.01 -2.37
N GLY A 418 9.51 -2.75 -1.61
CA GLY A 418 9.74 -3.38 -0.31
C GLY A 418 10.38 -2.40 0.66
N TYR A 419 10.08 -2.57 1.95
CA TYR A 419 10.51 -1.66 3.04
C TYR A 419 10.00 -0.23 2.90
N THR A 420 8.90 -0.05 2.19
CA THR A 420 8.26 1.22 1.91
C THR A 420 6.91 1.35 2.63
N GLY A 421 6.30 2.50 2.50
CA GLY A 421 4.89 2.71 2.80
C GLY A 421 4.26 3.49 1.66
N VAL A 422 3.02 3.18 1.32
CA VAL A 422 2.25 3.88 0.30
C VAL A 422 1.08 4.56 0.98
N LEU A 423 1.16 5.89 1.07
CA LEU A 423 0.11 6.73 1.62
C LEU A 423 -0.71 7.32 0.49
N THR A 424 -1.99 7.03 0.50
CA THR A 424 -2.95 7.52 -0.50
C THR A 424 -4.09 8.23 0.20
N VAL A 425 -4.35 9.49 -0.19
CA VAL A 425 -5.42 10.31 0.37
C VAL A 425 -6.48 10.61 -0.69
N PHE A 426 -7.74 10.54 -0.27
CA PHE A 426 -8.90 10.96 -1.03
C PHE A 426 -9.22 12.39 -0.64
N THR A 427 -9.31 13.29 -1.62
CA THR A 427 -9.49 14.71 -1.37
C THR A 427 -10.81 15.21 -1.92
N THR A 428 -11.35 16.23 -1.28
CA THR A 428 -12.55 16.92 -1.72
C THR A 428 -12.33 18.43 -1.65
N PRO A 429 -12.91 19.23 -2.56
CA PRO A 429 -12.91 20.68 -2.39
C PRO A 429 -13.46 21.02 -1.00
N ALA A 430 -12.88 22.03 -0.34
CA ALA A 430 -13.48 22.57 0.87
C ALA A 430 -14.81 23.22 0.50
N GLU A 431 -15.83 22.98 1.30
CA GLU A 431 -17.07 23.73 1.15
C GLU A 431 -16.77 25.21 1.43
N VAL A 432 -17.03 26.07 0.43
CA VAL A 432 -16.99 27.51 0.61
C VAL A 432 -18.20 27.84 1.48
N SER A 433 -17.95 28.06 2.76
CA SER A 433 -18.98 28.51 3.74
C SER A 433 -19.39 29.93 3.52
#